data_6cb3a5ab59dd9eacc82df8fd93a23beb
#
_entry.id   6cb3a5ab59dd9eacc82df8fd93a23beb
#
_cell.length_a   1.000
_cell.length_b   1.000
_cell.length_c   1.000
_cell.angle_alpha   90.00
_cell.angle_beta   90.00
_cell.angle_gamma   90.00
#
_symmetry.space_group_name_H-M   'P 1'
#
loop_
_entity.id
_entity.type
_entity.pdbx_description
1 polymer ?
#
loop_
_entity_poly.entity_id
_entity_poly.type
_entity_poly.pdbx_seq_one_letter_code
_entity_poly.pdbx_strand_id
1 'polypeptide(L)'
;NQQGQQDLLALLEQQGCPQVLFYMAEIQRAAEQKMRLALGRLDDGEYLFEDYLDDGSRIAVSVRIEEDQAVIDFQGSSDVVPGNLNANRAIVTAAVMYVLRCLVDEDIPLNEGVLAPIDIRLPTGMLNPPAGDDPSNCPAVVGGNVETSQRVVDVLLGAFQLAAASQG
;
A
#
# COMPACT_ATOMS: atom_id res chain seq x y z
N ASN A 1 8.40 21.05 -4.45
CA ASN A 1 6.98 21.44 -4.28
C ASN A 1 6.64 22.79 -4.92
N GLN A 2 7.49 23.83 -4.84
CA GLN A 2 7.19 25.16 -5.44
C GLN A 2 7.02 25.07 -6.95
N GLN A 3 7.87 24.33 -7.65
CA GLN A 3 7.76 24.13 -9.11
C GLN A 3 6.43 23.43 -9.45
N GLY A 4 6.09 22.34 -8.77
CA GLY A 4 4.82 21.62 -9.02
C GLY A 4 3.57 22.47 -8.76
N GLN A 5 3.62 23.37 -7.77
CA GLN A 5 2.55 24.34 -7.55
C GLN A 5 2.43 25.32 -8.72
N GLN A 6 3.55 25.85 -9.22
CA GLN A 6 3.58 26.78 -10.36
C GLN A 6 3.04 26.10 -11.63
N ASP A 7 3.47 24.86 -11.89
CA ASP A 7 3.04 24.08 -13.06
C ASP A 7 1.53 23.80 -13.01
N LEU A 8 1.00 23.45 -11.83
CA LEU A 8 -0.44 23.25 -11.65
C LEU A 8 -1.23 24.55 -11.86
N LEU A 9 -0.76 25.67 -11.30
CA LEU A 9 -1.41 26.97 -11.50
C LEU A 9 -1.41 27.37 -12.98
N ALA A 10 -0.30 27.19 -13.70
CA ALA A 10 -0.21 27.45 -15.13
C ALA A 10 -1.18 26.55 -15.92
N LEU A 11 -1.32 25.27 -15.56
CA LEU A 11 -2.29 24.37 -16.17
C LEU A 11 -3.73 24.84 -15.94
N LEU A 12 -4.06 25.28 -14.71
CA LEU A 12 -5.37 25.81 -14.36
C LEU A 12 -5.71 27.08 -15.13
N GLU A 13 -4.73 27.97 -15.33
CA GLU A 13 -4.90 29.19 -16.12
C GLU A 13 -5.14 28.89 -17.62
N GLN A 14 -4.45 27.88 -18.17
CA GLN A 14 -4.53 27.52 -19.59
C GLN A 14 -5.81 26.74 -19.92
N GLN A 15 -6.21 25.80 -19.08
CA GLN A 15 -7.29 24.85 -19.36
C GLN A 15 -8.58 25.16 -18.60
N GLY A 16 -8.52 25.99 -17.58
CA GLY A 16 -9.65 26.24 -16.68
C GLY A 16 -9.79 25.20 -15.57
N CYS A 17 -10.10 25.67 -14.38
CA CYS A 17 -10.20 24.82 -13.17
C CYS A 17 -11.21 23.64 -13.32
N PRO A 18 -12.43 23.82 -13.86
CA PRO A 18 -13.38 22.71 -14.01
C PRO A 18 -12.85 21.59 -14.89
N GLN A 19 -12.15 21.92 -15.97
CA GLN A 19 -11.61 20.93 -16.91
C GLN A 19 -10.44 20.15 -16.31
N VAL A 20 -9.54 20.80 -15.60
CA VAL A 20 -8.44 20.16 -14.92
C VAL A 20 -8.95 19.20 -13.86
N LEU A 21 -9.90 19.62 -13.01
CA LEU A 21 -10.49 18.76 -11.98
C LEU A 21 -11.25 17.58 -12.59
N PHE A 22 -11.93 17.77 -13.70
CA PHE A 22 -12.58 16.69 -14.42
C PHE A 22 -11.57 15.62 -14.88
N TYR A 23 -10.48 16.01 -15.54
CA TYR A 23 -9.46 15.05 -15.98
C TYR A 23 -8.73 14.39 -14.82
N MET A 24 -8.47 15.09 -13.72
CA MET A 24 -7.89 14.48 -12.52
C MET A 24 -8.80 13.36 -11.97
N ALA A 25 -10.12 13.61 -11.93
CA ALA A 25 -11.08 12.60 -11.50
C ALA A 25 -11.17 11.41 -12.49
N GLU A 26 -11.11 11.68 -13.80
CA GLU A 26 -11.13 10.62 -14.83
C GLU A 26 -9.88 9.72 -14.76
N ILE A 27 -8.70 10.30 -14.50
CA ILE A 27 -7.46 9.52 -14.34
C ILE A 27 -7.55 8.62 -13.10
N GLN A 28 -8.15 9.10 -12.01
CA GLN A 28 -8.39 8.27 -10.82
C GLN A 28 -9.40 7.15 -11.10
N ARG A 29 -10.53 7.45 -11.78
CA ARG A 29 -11.50 6.43 -12.16
C ARG A 29 -10.92 5.38 -13.10
N ALA A 30 -10.07 5.79 -14.04
CA ALA A 30 -9.41 4.85 -14.94
C ALA A 30 -8.48 3.89 -14.17
N ALA A 31 -7.75 4.39 -13.17
CA ALA A 31 -6.93 3.55 -12.30
C ALA A 31 -7.77 2.58 -11.46
N GLU A 32 -8.87 3.06 -10.86
CA GLU A 32 -9.82 2.23 -10.13
C GLU A 32 -10.40 1.11 -11.00
N GLN A 33 -10.89 1.43 -12.19
CA GLN A 33 -11.46 0.43 -13.10
C GLN A 33 -10.46 -0.65 -13.48
N LYS A 34 -9.22 -0.29 -13.78
CA LYS A 34 -8.17 -1.27 -14.10
C LYS A 34 -7.86 -2.17 -12.89
N MET A 35 -7.84 -1.61 -11.68
CA MET A 35 -7.65 -2.40 -10.47
C MET A 35 -8.81 -3.36 -10.23
N ARG A 36 -10.06 -2.91 -10.35
CA ARG A 36 -11.24 -3.78 -10.25
C ARG A 36 -11.21 -4.92 -11.25
N LEU A 37 -10.83 -4.64 -12.50
CA LEU A 37 -10.68 -5.68 -13.52
C LEU A 37 -9.57 -6.69 -13.18
N ALA A 38 -8.48 -6.25 -12.54
CA ALA A 38 -7.43 -7.15 -12.13
C ALA A 38 -7.87 -8.03 -10.96
N LEU A 39 -8.56 -7.47 -9.96
CA LEU A 39 -9.10 -8.21 -8.83
C LEU A 39 -10.16 -9.23 -9.28
N GLY A 40 -11.07 -8.85 -10.18
CA GLY A 40 -12.11 -9.73 -10.71
C GLY A 40 -11.59 -10.89 -11.57
N ARG A 41 -10.27 -10.99 -11.82
CA ARG A 41 -9.63 -12.15 -12.44
C ARG A 41 -9.11 -13.17 -11.42
N LEU A 42 -9.06 -12.78 -10.14
CA LEU A 42 -8.69 -13.66 -9.04
C LEU A 42 -9.91 -14.41 -8.54
N ASP A 43 -9.71 -15.59 -8.02
CA ASP A 43 -10.79 -16.34 -7.38
C ASP A 43 -11.21 -15.66 -6.07
N ASP A 44 -12.52 -15.62 -5.80
CA ASP A 44 -13.04 -15.17 -4.51
C ASP A 44 -12.52 -16.09 -3.40
N GLY A 45 -12.11 -15.51 -2.29
CA GLY A 45 -11.59 -16.29 -1.17
C GLY A 45 -10.71 -15.50 -0.22
N GLU A 46 -10.14 -16.23 0.72
CA GLU A 46 -9.19 -15.69 1.69
C GLU A 46 -7.81 -16.33 1.48
N TYR A 47 -6.81 -15.47 1.30
CA TYR A 47 -5.44 -15.83 1.04
C TYR A 47 -4.60 -15.39 2.23
N LEU A 48 -3.96 -16.34 2.89
CA LEU A 48 -3.19 -16.10 4.11
C LEU A 48 -1.70 -16.33 3.85
N PHE A 49 -0.87 -15.46 4.37
CA PHE A 49 0.57 -15.66 4.36
C PHE A 49 1.22 -14.97 5.57
N GLU A 50 2.35 -15.50 6.01
CA GLU A 50 3.17 -14.90 7.06
C GLU A 50 4.63 -15.18 6.83
N ASP A 51 5.47 -14.26 7.30
CA ASP A 51 6.92 -14.40 7.30
C ASP A 51 7.53 -13.64 8.48
N TYR A 52 8.81 -13.81 8.69
CA TYR A 52 9.51 -13.29 9.85
C TYR A 52 10.73 -12.48 9.44
N LEU A 53 10.99 -11.40 10.16
CA LEU A 53 12.26 -10.69 10.10
C LEU A 53 13.33 -11.49 10.90
N ASP A 54 14.60 -11.16 10.72
CA ASP A 54 15.73 -11.86 11.37
C ASP A 54 15.69 -11.78 12.90
N ASP A 55 15.06 -10.77 13.47
CA ASP A 55 14.84 -10.61 14.90
C ASP A 55 13.67 -11.44 15.45
N GLY A 56 12.98 -12.20 14.58
CA GLY A 56 11.81 -12.98 14.91
C GLY A 56 10.49 -12.21 14.89
N SER A 57 10.50 -10.93 14.50
CA SER A 57 9.27 -10.15 14.33
C SER A 57 8.45 -10.71 13.16
N ARG A 58 7.17 -10.97 13.43
CA ARG A 58 6.24 -11.58 12.47
C ARG A 58 5.51 -10.51 11.67
N ILE A 59 5.40 -10.71 10.37
CA ILE A 59 4.48 -9.99 9.49
C ILE A 59 3.48 -11.01 8.94
N ALA A 60 2.21 -10.81 9.23
CA ALA A 60 1.11 -11.65 8.77
C ALA A 60 0.16 -10.81 7.91
N VAL A 61 -0.43 -11.43 6.89
CA VAL A 61 -1.45 -10.80 6.06
C VAL A 61 -2.57 -11.79 5.74
N SER A 62 -3.80 -11.31 5.79
CA SER A 62 -4.98 -11.92 5.18
C SER A 62 -5.45 -11.03 4.04
N VAL A 63 -5.57 -11.59 2.85
CA VAL A 63 -6.14 -10.92 1.69
C VAL A 63 -7.46 -11.61 1.37
N ARG A 64 -8.58 -10.91 1.51
CA ARG A 64 -9.90 -11.41 1.12
C ARG A 64 -10.37 -10.73 -0.14
N ILE A 65 -10.61 -11.53 -1.18
CA ILE A 65 -11.15 -11.10 -2.47
C ILE A 65 -12.64 -11.40 -2.49
N GLU A 66 -13.44 -10.40 -2.83
CA GLU A 66 -14.88 -10.51 -3.06
C GLU A 66 -15.21 -9.74 -4.36
N GLU A 67 -15.51 -10.48 -5.43
CA GLU A 67 -15.76 -9.93 -6.77
C GLU A 67 -14.60 -9.06 -7.28
N ASP A 68 -14.76 -7.73 -7.26
CA ASP A 68 -13.78 -6.76 -7.75
C ASP A 68 -13.16 -5.90 -6.62
N GLN A 69 -13.25 -6.37 -5.38
CA GLN A 69 -12.78 -5.67 -4.19
C GLN A 69 -11.87 -6.56 -3.35
N ALA A 70 -11.01 -5.93 -2.55
CA ALA A 70 -10.14 -6.65 -1.63
C ALA A 70 -10.10 -6.00 -0.25
N VAL A 71 -10.04 -6.84 0.79
CA VAL A 71 -9.65 -6.45 2.15
C VAL A 71 -8.26 -7.02 2.41
N ILE A 72 -7.31 -6.17 2.74
CA ILE A 72 -5.94 -6.56 3.10
C ILE A 72 -5.76 -6.24 4.58
N ASP A 73 -5.73 -7.28 5.41
CA ASP A 73 -5.68 -7.17 6.86
C ASP A 73 -4.35 -7.71 7.39
N PHE A 74 -3.62 -6.87 8.11
CA PHE A 74 -2.35 -7.22 8.74
C PHE A 74 -2.49 -7.65 10.21
N GLN A 75 -3.71 -8.02 10.64
CA GLN A 75 -3.94 -8.57 11.98
C GLN A 75 -3.08 -9.82 12.20
N GLY A 76 -2.42 -9.90 13.34
CA GLY A 76 -1.49 -10.98 13.68
C GLY A 76 -0.02 -10.67 13.41
N SER A 77 0.30 -9.52 12.82
CA SER A 77 1.67 -8.99 12.82
C SER A 77 2.10 -8.59 14.23
N SER A 78 3.41 -8.56 14.47
CA SER A 78 3.99 -8.26 15.79
C SER A 78 3.57 -6.89 16.33
N ASP A 79 3.54 -6.77 17.65
CA ASP A 79 3.45 -5.50 18.35
C ASP A 79 4.62 -4.58 17.97
N VAL A 80 4.57 -3.33 18.44
CA VAL A 80 5.69 -2.38 18.28
C VAL A 80 6.99 -3.00 18.79
N VAL A 81 8.01 -3.02 17.93
CA VAL A 81 9.31 -3.61 18.27
C VAL A 81 10.30 -2.54 18.73
N PRO A 82 11.22 -2.88 19.64
CA PRO A 82 12.34 -2.00 19.97
C PRO A 82 13.26 -1.86 18.74
N GLY A 83 13.89 -0.69 18.59
CA GLY A 83 14.73 -0.42 17.43
C GLY A 83 13.98 0.26 16.29
N ASN A 84 14.48 0.11 15.05
CA ASN A 84 14.07 0.92 13.91
C ASN A 84 13.27 0.18 12.83
N LEU A 85 12.87 -1.07 13.08
CA LEU A 85 12.18 -1.91 12.10
C LEU A 85 10.67 -1.70 12.05
N ASN A 86 10.11 -0.82 12.87
CA ASN A 86 8.70 -0.47 12.70
C ASN A 86 8.47 0.28 11.39
N ALA A 87 7.32 0.09 10.77
CA ALA A 87 6.92 0.78 9.57
C ALA A 87 5.65 1.60 9.82
N ASN A 88 5.59 2.80 9.30
CA ASN A 88 4.37 3.60 9.40
C ASN A 88 3.35 3.20 8.31
N ARG A 89 2.10 3.64 8.49
CA ARG A 89 1.01 3.36 7.55
C ARG A 89 1.36 3.71 6.10
N ALA A 90 2.07 4.82 5.86
CA ALA A 90 2.39 5.27 4.50
C ALA A 90 3.34 4.28 3.79
N ILE A 91 4.32 3.73 4.51
CA ILE A 91 5.24 2.70 4.00
C ILE A 91 4.47 1.43 3.60
N VAL A 92 3.60 0.95 4.51
CA VAL A 92 2.80 -0.26 4.24
C VAL A 92 1.84 -0.04 3.07
N THR A 93 1.17 1.11 3.01
CA THR A 93 0.30 1.48 1.87
C THR A 93 1.08 1.51 0.56
N ALA A 94 2.32 2.04 0.56
CA ALA A 94 3.17 2.04 -0.63
C ALA A 94 3.56 0.62 -1.07
N ALA A 95 3.88 -0.27 -0.13
CA ALA A 95 4.17 -1.67 -0.41
C ALA A 95 2.95 -2.40 -0.99
N VAL A 96 1.77 -2.19 -0.42
CA VAL A 96 0.49 -2.72 -0.95
C VAL A 96 0.27 -2.23 -2.38
N MET A 97 0.39 -0.92 -2.61
CA MET A 97 0.22 -0.33 -3.94
C MET A 97 1.21 -0.88 -4.96
N TYR A 98 2.46 -1.14 -4.56
CA TYR A 98 3.46 -1.77 -5.40
C TYR A 98 3.02 -3.17 -5.85
N VAL A 99 2.60 -4.02 -4.91
CA VAL A 99 2.17 -5.39 -5.23
C VAL A 99 0.90 -5.39 -6.09
N LEU A 100 -0.08 -4.54 -5.76
CA LEU A 100 -1.30 -4.40 -6.56
C LEU A 100 -1.02 -4.00 -8.01
N ARG A 101 -0.01 -3.16 -8.25
CA ARG A 101 0.43 -2.85 -9.62
C ARG A 101 0.97 -4.07 -10.37
N CYS A 102 1.59 -5.01 -9.67
CA CYS A 102 2.05 -6.26 -10.30
C CYS A 102 0.89 -7.15 -10.77
N LEU A 103 -0.32 -6.97 -10.23
CA LEU A 103 -1.52 -7.69 -10.68
C LEU A 103 -2.10 -7.13 -11.99
N VAL A 104 -1.83 -5.88 -12.31
CA VAL A 104 -2.37 -5.20 -13.48
C VAL A 104 -1.43 -5.38 -14.66
N ASP A 105 -1.85 -6.12 -15.69
CA ASP A 105 -1.07 -6.42 -16.91
C ASP A 105 -1.17 -5.28 -17.95
N GLU A 106 -1.22 -4.05 -17.50
CA GLU A 106 -1.32 -2.84 -18.32
C GLU A 106 -0.69 -1.64 -17.61
N ASP A 107 -0.38 -0.59 -18.39
CA ASP A 107 -0.01 0.69 -17.81
C ASP A 107 -1.19 1.28 -17.03
N ILE A 108 -0.97 1.49 -15.73
CA ILE A 108 -1.92 2.09 -14.82
C ILE A 108 -1.32 3.37 -14.21
N PRO A 109 -2.04 4.51 -14.23
CA PRO A 109 -1.60 5.69 -13.52
C PRO A 109 -1.50 5.42 -12.03
N LEU A 110 -0.33 5.72 -11.42
CA LEU A 110 -0.13 5.55 -9.99
C LEU A 110 -0.79 6.70 -9.23
N ASN A 111 -1.98 6.50 -8.75
CA ASN A 111 -2.75 7.46 -7.96
C ASN A 111 -3.69 6.72 -7.00
N GLU A 112 -4.44 7.46 -6.20
CA GLU A 112 -5.37 6.94 -5.18
C GLU A 112 -6.49 6.04 -5.76
N GLY A 113 -6.79 6.14 -7.05
CA GLY A 113 -7.76 5.25 -7.70
C GLY A 113 -7.38 3.78 -7.64
N VAL A 114 -6.07 3.47 -7.60
CA VAL A 114 -5.57 2.08 -7.42
C VAL A 114 -6.06 1.49 -6.09
N LEU A 115 -6.19 2.31 -5.06
CA LEU A 115 -6.61 1.89 -3.72
C LEU A 115 -8.13 1.97 -3.50
N ALA A 116 -8.89 2.54 -4.43
CA ALA A 116 -10.33 2.73 -4.26
C ALA A 116 -11.11 1.42 -3.98
N PRO A 117 -10.81 0.27 -4.62
CA PRO A 117 -11.46 -1.00 -4.30
C PRO A 117 -10.81 -1.78 -3.14
N ILE A 118 -9.87 -1.18 -2.40
CA ILE A 118 -9.05 -1.86 -1.40
C ILE A 118 -9.30 -1.29 -0.01
N ASP A 119 -9.62 -2.15 0.95
CA ASP A 119 -9.66 -1.80 2.38
C ASP A 119 -8.38 -2.32 3.07
N ILE A 120 -7.47 -1.42 3.46
CA ILE A 120 -6.23 -1.76 4.15
C ILE A 120 -6.44 -1.61 5.66
N ARG A 121 -6.38 -2.72 6.39
CA ARG A 121 -6.52 -2.80 7.84
C ARG A 121 -5.17 -2.99 8.50
N LEU A 122 -4.77 -1.97 9.25
CA LEU A 122 -3.51 -1.94 9.99
C LEU A 122 -3.81 -1.76 11.47
N PRO A 123 -3.74 -2.81 12.28
CA PRO A 123 -3.82 -2.69 13.74
C PRO A 123 -2.63 -1.90 14.27
N THR A 124 -2.77 -1.37 15.48
CA THR A 124 -1.63 -0.79 16.19
C THR A 124 -0.58 -1.88 16.41
N GLY A 125 0.68 -1.62 16.04
CA GLY A 125 1.77 -2.58 16.09
C GLY A 125 2.97 -2.11 15.27
N MET A 126 3.86 -3.03 14.90
CA MET A 126 5.07 -2.69 14.14
C MET A 126 4.79 -2.07 12.76
N LEU A 127 3.64 -2.37 12.15
CA LEU A 127 3.24 -1.84 10.83
C LEU A 127 2.39 -0.57 10.91
N ASN A 128 2.04 -0.14 12.11
CA ASN A 128 1.30 1.08 12.40
C ASN A 128 1.58 1.52 13.84
N PRO A 129 2.84 1.86 14.18
CA PRO A 129 3.19 2.27 15.53
C PRO A 129 2.49 3.56 15.91
N PRO A 130 2.11 3.73 17.19
CA PRO A 130 1.47 4.96 17.63
C PRO A 130 2.44 6.14 17.51
N ALA A 131 1.94 7.25 17.01
CA ALA A 131 2.66 8.52 17.02
C ALA A 131 2.21 9.33 18.25
N GLY A 132 3.17 9.90 18.98
CA GLY A 132 2.93 10.80 20.11
C GLY A 132 3.32 12.24 19.77
N ASP A 133 2.93 13.17 20.63
CA ASP A 133 3.30 14.59 20.49
C ASP A 133 4.81 14.83 20.75
N ASP A 134 5.44 13.94 21.51
CA ASP A 134 6.87 14.00 21.81
C ASP A 134 7.64 12.99 20.91
N PRO A 135 8.43 13.47 19.95
CA PRO A 135 9.21 12.61 19.05
C PRO A 135 10.18 11.65 19.75
N SER A 136 10.65 12.00 20.97
CA SER A 136 11.58 11.15 21.74
C SER A 136 10.92 9.87 22.23
N ASN A 137 9.61 9.83 22.31
CA ASN A 137 8.81 8.70 22.75
C ASN A 137 8.16 7.93 21.59
N CYS A 138 8.40 8.36 20.34
CA CYS A 138 7.86 7.67 19.18
C CYS A 138 8.72 6.46 18.82
N PRO A 139 8.11 5.32 18.45
CA PRO A 139 8.85 4.17 17.92
C PRO A 139 9.64 4.55 16.67
N ALA A 140 10.88 4.10 16.55
CA ALA A 140 11.71 4.39 15.40
C ALA A 140 11.27 3.56 14.19
N VAL A 141 11.24 4.19 13.00
CA VAL A 141 10.66 3.63 11.78
C VAL A 141 11.60 3.65 10.58
N VAL A 142 12.87 4.05 10.75
CA VAL A 142 13.77 4.27 9.62
C VAL A 142 14.09 2.99 8.84
N GLY A 143 14.28 1.86 9.52
CA GLY A 143 14.48 0.54 8.89
C GLY A 143 13.22 -0.03 8.26
N GLY A 144 12.05 0.46 8.68
CA GLY A 144 10.77 0.08 8.10
C GLY A 144 10.66 0.37 6.60
N ASN A 145 11.34 1.42 6.13
CA ASN A 145 11.36 1.76 4.69
C ASN A 145 12.34 0.89 3.86
N VAL A 146 13.08 0.00 4.48
CA VAL A 146 14.02 -0.90 3.80
C VAL A 146 13.61 -2.35 4.05
N GLU A 147 13.92 -2.88 5.23
CA GLU A 147 13.72 -4.30 5.54
C GLU A 147 12.24 -4.67 5.71
N THR A 148 11.52 -3.93 6.54
CA THR A 148 10.11 -4.23 6.81
C THR A 148 9.25 -4.05 5.56
N SER A 149 9.49 -3.02 4.75
CA SER A 149 8.74 -2.82 3.50
C SER A 149 8.96 -3.94 2.50
N GLN A 150 10.19 -4.47 2.38
CA GLN A 150 10.47 -5.64 1.55
C GLN A 150 9.69 -6.86 2.05
N ARG A 151 9.71 -7.11 3.35
CA ARG A 151 8.97 -8.24 3.92
C ARG A 151 7.45 -8.10 3.77
N VAL A 152 6.91 -6.88 3.86
CA VAL A 152 5.50 -6.62 3.54
C VAL A 152 5.19 -6.95 2.08
N VAL A 153 6.07 -6.59 1.15
CA VAL A 153 5.92 -6.99 -0.26
C VAL A 153 5.97 -8.52 -0.42
N ASP A 154 6.92 -9.18 0.23
CA ASP A 154 7.10 -10.63 0.15
C ASP A 154 5.85 -11.38 0.66
N VAL A 155 5.29 -10.98 1.81
CA VAL A 155 4.08 -11.64 2.34
C VAL A 155 2.86 -11.39 1.45
N LEU A 156 2.75 -10.24 0.81
CA LEU A 156 1.67 -9.97 -0.14
C LEU A 156 1.85 -10.78 -1.43
N LEU A 157 3.06 -10.84 -2.00
CA LEU A 157 3.35 -11.68 -3.17
C LEU A 157 3.10 -13.15 -2.87
N GLY A 158 3.43 -13.60 -1.65
CA GLY A 158 3.16 -14.95 -1.17
C GLY A 158 1.66 -15.22 -1.03
N ALA A 159 0.89 -14.31 -0.45
CA ALA A 159 -0.56 -14.43 -0.32
C ALA A 159 -1.25 -14.52 -1.68
N PHE A 160 -0.89 -13.66 -2.61
CA PHE A 160 -1.41 -13.71 -3.99
C PHE A 160 -0.80 -14.84 -4.85
N GLN A 161 0.18 -15.58 -4.35
CA GLN A 161 0.91 -16.64 -5.07
C GLN A 161 1.56 -16.15 -6.38
N LEU A 162 1.98 -14.90 -6.43
CA LEU A 162 2.57 -14.27 -7.62
C LEU A 162 4.05 -14.59 -7.78
N ALA A 163 4.79 -14.63 -6.69
CA ALA A 163 6.22 -14.91 -6.67
C ALA A 163 6.66 -15.44 -5.30
N ALA A 164 7.78 -16.15 -5.28
CA ALA A 164 8.48 -16.48 -4.05
C ALA A 164 9.10 -15.22 -3.43
N ALA A 165 9.36 -15.26 -2.11
CA ALA A 165 10.05 -14.20 -1.41
C ALA A 165 11.40 -13.88 -2.05
N SER A 166 11.75 -12.60 -2.09
CA SER A 166 13.08 -12.18 -2.52
C SER A 166 14.13 -12.56 -1.47
N GLN A 167 15.38 -12.52 -1.87
CA GLN A 167 16.48 -12.55 -0.90
C GLN A 167 16.50 -11.22 -0.19
N GLY A 168 16.04 -11.20 1.06
CA GLY A 168 16.12 -10.05 1.94
C GLY A 168 17.53 -9.78 2.44
#